data_2fb6dabc2d89408498a503b8c997bc88
#
_entry.id   2fb6dabc2d89408498a503b8c997bc88
#
_cell.length_a   1.000
_cell.length_b   1.000
_cell.length_c   1.000
_cell.angle_alpha   90.00
_cell.angle_beta   90.00
_cell.angle_gamma   90.00
#
_symmetry.space_group_name_H-M   'P 1'
#
loop_
_entity.id
_entity.type
_entity.pdbx_description
1 polymer ?
#
loop_
_entity_poly.entity_id
_entity_poly.type
_entity_poly.pdbx_seq_one_letter_code
_entity_poly.pdbx_strand_id
1 'polypeptide(L)'
;MGRGPRPTPETLQRLNRNGCGRKHGLCIAPGLICCQDSPYLALPDKTAASLQPQHAWHSQDQHPVLHSEKEFHDAAKRNDTARMEQLIRRGVDIKAKNNADRAALHWAAGAGNVDAVRLLLDHNVPVDDEDNFGMNALLLSAWFGHLRVLQVLVNAGAKINCVNRNGRNLLHCAAQKGHIQVMEFIMEDLEDVCVDKTDKLDRTAFHLAAENGHLEVVEFLIRLGCSRSAKDKEENTALHLAAKNGHLFVLQKIIDAGVDLDEKNMEGLTALHMAAEGGHSDCVKLLLEAGADVNAQTQKKMNCLHYAALHGYEETGRILLDAGIHMDAVNHRQQTPLHIAAEHGRQDMAEMILIAGVNLKLTDKQGKTSLDIAARGNHINLADMIIKADRFYKWEKDNLNSDSDSWVAKNLTFKQDHRLETQHIRSVMWRLATKYLRPGEWKKLAHYWKFTDAHIRAIEHQWTGTKSYREHGHRMLLIWLHGVITAGENPVKGLYEGLAGIGRRDLAESIRKKANADSASPRKCVAM
;
A
#
# COMPACT_ATOMS: atom_id res chain seq x y z
N MET A 1 10.89 -0.58 38.63
CA MET A 1 11.07 -1.99 39.11
C MET A 1 9.82 -2.75 38.69
N GLY A 2 9.93 -3.85 37.97
CA GLY A 2 8.82 -4.72 37.62
C GLY A 2 8.75 -4.97 36.10
N ARG A 3 9.64 -5.85 35.58
CA ARG A 3 9.55 -6.39 34.25
C ARG A 3 8.44 -7.45 34.22
N GLY A 4 7.43 -7.28 33.36
CA GLY A 4 6.43 -8.32 33.07
C GLY A 4 7.03 -9.46 32.23
N PRO A 5 6.44 -10.67 32.26
CA PRO A 5 7.03 -11.86 31.65
C PRO A 5 6.90 -11.85 30.12
N ARG A 6 7.94 -12.37 29.46
CA ARG A 6 8.00 -12.61 28.01
C ARG A 6 6.99 -13.70 27.61
N PRO A 7 6.31 -13.57 26.48
CA PRO A 7 5.43 -14.63 25.97
C PRO A 7 6.22 -15.85 25.49
N THR A 8 5.70 -17.04 25.81
CA THR A 8 6.27 -18.35 25.45
C THR A 8 5.93 -18.75 24.01
N PRO A 9 6.68 -19.70 23.41
CA PRO A 9 6.52 -20.12 22.00
C PRO A 9 5.14 -20.69 21.61
N GLU A 10 4.30 -21.07 22.57
CA GLU A 10 2.96 -21.63 22.32
C GLU A 10 1.92 -20.60 21.85
N THR A 11 2.14 -19.31 22.07
CA THR A 11 1.22 -18.24 21.67
C THR A 11 1.28 -17.99 20.16
N LEU A 12 2.38 -18.33 19.50
CA LEU A 12 2.58 -18.16 18.04
C LEU A 12 1.91 -19.25 17.18
N GLN A 13 1.60 -20.42 17.78
CA GLN A 13 0.94 -21.50 17.02
C GLN A 13 -0.58 -21.35 16.91
N ARG A 14 -1.21 -20.46 17.67
CA ARG A 14 -2.68 -20.26 17.64
C ARG A 14 -3.18 -19.28 16.59
N LEU A 15 -2.32 -18.45 16.01
CA LEU A 15 -2.70 -17.46 14.97
C LEU A 15 -2.77 -18.05 13.55
N ASN A 16 -2.31 -19.27 13.34
CA ASN A 16 -2.28 -19.92 12.01
C ASN A 16 -3.48 -20.87 11.73
N ARG A 17 -4.56 -20.84 12.50
CA ARG A 17 -5.67 -21.81 12.37
C ARG A 17 -7.05 -21.24 12.05
N ASN A 18 -7.23 -19.98 11.80
CA ASN A 18 -8.56 -19.47 11.44
C ASN A 18 -8.54 -18.57 10.21
N GLY A 19 -8.93 -19.11 9.10
CA GLY A 19 -9.45 -18.31 8.02
C GLY A 19 -9.05 -18.66 6.60
N CYS A 20 -9.46 -19.80 6.09
CA CYS A 20 -9.83 -19.87 4.68
C CYS A 20 -10.85 -21.00 4.47
N GLY A 21 -12.08 -20.62 4.27
CA GLY A 21 -13.19 -21.50 3.91
C GLY A 21 -13.63 -21.30 2.47
N ARG A 22 -13.43 -22.39 1.67
CA ARG A 22 -14.25 -22.82 0.50
C ARG A 22 -14.37 -21.87 -0.71
N LYS A 23 -14.14 -22.29 -1.96
CA LYS A 23 -14.68 -23.46 -2.69
C LYS A 23 -13.97 -23.66 -4.03
N HIS A 24 -14.02 -24.93 -4.46
CA HIS A 24 -13.91 -25.56 -5.76
C HIS A 24 -12.54 -25.98 -6.23
N GLY A 25 -12.46 -27.31 -6.22
CA GLY A 25 -11.38 -28.14 -6.63
C GLY A 25 -11.19 -28.25 -8.13
N LEU A 26 -9.98 -28.66 -8.43
CA LEU A 26 -9.69 -29.61 -9.49
C LEU A 26 -8.25 -30.10 -9.28
N CYS A 27 -8.12 -31.40 -9.05
CA CYS A 27 -6.84 -32.10 -9.09
C CYS A 27 -6.26 -32.05 -10.49
N ILE A 28 -5.02 -31.62 -10.64
CA ILE A 28 -4.18 -31.98 -11.79
C ILE A 28 -2.75 -32.22 -11.30
N ALA A 29 -2.18 -33.32 -11.78
CA ALA A 29 -0.91 -33.93 -11.47
C ALA A 29 0.34 -33.03 -11.69
N PRO A 30 1.51 -33.39 -11.08
CA PRO A 30 2.75 -32.63 -11.26
C PRO A 30 3.38 -32.98 -12.61
N GLY A 31 3.50 -32.00 -13.48
CA GLY A 31 4.18 -32.17 -14.75
C GLY A 31 4.25 -30.89 -15.55
N LEU A 32 5.47 -30.42 -15.79
CA LEU A 32 5.82 -29.39 -16.75
C LEU A 32 5.42 -27.95 -16.39
N ILE A 33 6.24 -27.31 -15.57
CA ILE A 33 6.31 -25.85 -15.54
C ILE A 33 6.97 -25.39 -16.83
N CYS A 34 6.13 -24.99 -17.78
CA CYS A 34 6.54 -24.38 -19.03
C CYS A 34 7.21 -23.03 -18.69
N CYS A 35 8.52 -22.90 -18.92
CA CYS A 35 9.29 -21.67 -18.76
C CYS A 35 8.95 -20.65 -19.85
N GLN A 36 7.64 -20.34 -20.08
CA GLN A 36 7.26 -19.39 -21.12
C GLN A 36 7.11 -17.95 -20.61
N ASP A 37 6.98 -17.72 -19.29
CA ASP A 37 6.73 -16.38 -18.75
C ASP A 37 7.68 -16.04 -17.60
N SER A 38 8.99 -16.15 -17.79
CA SER A 38 9.93 -15.52 -16.86
C SER A 38 10.11 -14.05 -17.28
N PRO A 39 9.76 -13.07 -16.43
CA PRO A 39 9.90 -11.63 -16.75
C PRO A 39 11.34 -11.20 -17.03
N TYR A 40 12.31 -12.08 -16.86
CA TYR A 40 13.72 -11.85 -17.19
C TYR A 40 14.06 -12.03 -18.67
N LEU A 41 13.15 -12.52 -19.47
CA LEU A 41 13.25 -12.45 -20.92
C LEU A 41 12.73 -11.11 -21.46
N ALA A 42 12.05 -10.33 -20.63
CA ALA A 42 11.62 -8.97 -20.92
C ALA A 42 11.65 -8.17 -19.61
N LEU A 43 12.75 -7.51 -19.27
CA LEU A 43 12.77 -6.52 -18.21
C LEU A 43 12.39 -5.15 -18.73
N PRO A 44 11.38 -4.52 -18.10
CA PRO A 44 11.49 -3.10 -17.78
C PRO A 44 11.67 -2.94 -16.27
N ASP A 45 12.76 -2.30 -15.87
CA ASP A 45 12.87 -1.68 -14.55
C ASP A 45 11.69 -0.70 -14.37
N LYS A 46 10.86 -0.91 -13.33
CA LYS A 46 9.73 -0.04 -13.00
C LYS A 46 10.13 1.33 -12.44
N THR A 47 11.37 1.75 -12.57
CA THR A 47 11.88 3.04 -12.07
C THR A 47 12.26 4.05 -13.15
N ALA A 48 11.80 3.85 -14.40
CA ALA A 48 11.97 4.86 -15.44
C ALA A 48 10.65 5.13 -16.15
N ALA A 49 9.70 5.72 -15.43
CA ALA A 49 8.53 6.35 -16.03
C ALA A 49 8.87 7.80 -16.34
N SER A 50 9.43 8.05 -17.49
CA SER A 50 9.28 9.24 -18.34
C SER A 50 10.43 9.32 -19.33
N LEU A 51 10.22 8.73 -20.50
CA LEU A 51 10.70 9.21 -21.80
C LEU A 51 10.34 8.15 -22.85
N GLN A 52 9.23 8.36 -23.52
CA GLN A 52 9.03 7.71 -24.81
C GLN A 52 9.99 8.29 -25.83
N PRO A 53 10.63 7.48 -26.64
CA PRO A 53 10.92 7.85 -28.00
C PRO A 53 10.17 6.94 -28.97
N GLN A 54 9.16 7.48 -29.61
CA GLN A 54 8.80 7.08 -30.94
C GLN A 54 10.01 7.39 -31.85
N HIS A 55 10.68 6.38 -32.32
CA HIS A 55 11.31 6.36 -33.65
C HIS A 55 11.84 4.95 -33.91
N ALA A 56 11.27 4.32 -34.93
CA ALA A 56 11.82 3.13 -35.58
C ALA A 56 13.26 3.42 -36.04
N TRP A 57 14.22 2.70 -35.48
CA TRP A 57 15.56 2.64 -36.02
C TRP A 57 15.67 1.38 -36.87
N HIS A 58 15.70 1.58 -38.18
CA HIS A 58 16.32 0.63 -39.09
C HIS A 58 17.81 0.58 -38.76
N SER A 59 18.27 -0.47 -38.09
CA SER A 59 19.67 -0.86 -38.13
C SER A 59 19.81 -2.02 -39.12
N GLN A 60 20.30 -1.71 -40.28
CA GLN A 60 20.96 -2.66 -41.18
C GLN A 60 22.18 -3.21 -40.46
N ASP A 61 22.47 -4.53 -40.67
CA ASP A 61 23.59 -5.32 -40.18
C ASP A 61 23.39 -6.01 -38.81
N GLN A 62 22.36 -6.83 -38.68
CA GLN A 62 22.37 -7.97 -37.77
C GLN A 62 22.12 -9.23 -38.60
N HIS A 63 23.15 -10.11 -38.69
CA HIS A 63 22.97 -11.42 -39.29
C HIS A 63 21.82 -12.15 -38.57
N PRO A 64 20.76 -12.55 -39.26
CA PRO A 64 19.71 -13.33 -38.63
C PRO A 64 20.30 -14.67 -38.19
N VAL A 65 20.07 -15.04 -36.92
CA VAL A 65 20.47 -16.36 -36.39
C VAL A 65 19.91 -17.43 -37.32
N LEU A 66 20.80 -18.27 -37.87
CA LEU A 66 20.39 -19.37 -38.73
C LEU A 66 19.44 -20.31 -38.00
N HIS A 67 18.55 -20.95 -38.73
CA HIS A 67 17.56 -21.86 -38.12
C HIS A 67 18.23 -22.99 -37.31
N SER A 68 19.37 -23.50 -37.78
CA SER A 68 20.20 -24.50 -37.10
C SER A 68 20.78 -24.00 -35.77
N GLU A 69 21.19 -22.76 -35.69
CA GLU A 69 21.73 -22.14 -34.47
C GLU A 69 20.62 -21.93 -33.42
N LYS A 70 19.44 -21.48 -33.88
CA LYS A 70 18.27 -21.39 -33.00
C LYS A 70 17.87 -22.75 -32.45
N GLU A 71 17.88 -23.78 -33.30
CA GLU A 71 17.62 -25.17 -32.88
C GLU A 71 18.65 -25.65 -31.86
N PHE A 72 19.94 -25.27 -32.05
CA PHE A 72 20.99 -25.58 -31.10
C PHE A 72 20.81 -24.90 -29.74
N HIS A 73 20.39 -23.63 -29.71
CA HIS A 73 20.03 -22.93 -28.49
C HIS A 73 18.85 -23.59 -27.79
N ASP A 74 17.81 -23.98 -28.54
CA ASP A 74 16.63 -24.69 -28.01
C ASP A 74 17.00 -26.07 -27.46
N ALA A 75 17.90 -26.82 -28.09
CA ALA A 75 18.41 -28.09 -27.61
C ALA A 75 19.21 -27.92 -26.31
N ALA A 76 20.09 -26.89 -26.22
CA ALA A 76 20.80 -26.55 -25.00
C ALA A 76 19.87 -26.17 -23.86
N LYS A 77 18.80 -25.41 -24.13
CA LYS A 77 17.76 -25.05 -23.17
C LYS A 77 16.96 -26.26 -22.66
N ARG A 78 16.84 -27.33 -23.46
CA ARG A 78 16.09 -28.55 -23.10
C ARG A 78 16.96 -29.68 -22.56
N ASN A 79 18.26 -29.49 -22.44
CA ASN A 79 19.24 -30.52 -22.10
C ASN A 79 19.27 -31.69 -23.10
N ASP A 80 18.95 -31.46 -24.37
CA ASP A 80 19.00 -32.47 -25.42
C ASP A 80 20.42 -32.57 -26.01
N THR A 81 21.31 -33.19 -25.25
CA THR A 81 22.71 -33.35 -25.62
C THR A 81 22.89 -34.17 -26.90
N ALA A 82 22.01 -35.17 -27.13
CA ALA A 82 22.07 -35.98 -28.37
C ALA A 82 21.79 -35.10 -29.61
N ARG A 83 20.80 -34.22 -29.52
CA ARG A 83 20.50 -33.28 -30.59
C ARG A 83 21.63 -32.25 -30.78
N MET A 84 22.17 -31.73 -29.67
CA MET A 84 23.33 -30.82 -29.71
C MET A 84 24.50 -31.46 -30.42
N GLU A 85 24.90 -32.68 -30.08
CA GLU A 85 25.98 -33.41 -30.75
C GLU A 85 25.71 -33.62 -32.25
N GLN A 86 24.47 -33.96 -32.61
CA GLN A 86 24.08 -34.13 -34.00
C GLN A 86 24.25 -32.82 -34.82
N LEU A 87 23.89 -31.69 -34.21
CA LEU A 87 24.03 -30.38 -34.84
C LEU A 87 25.51 -29.95 -34.94
N ILE A 88 26.29 -30.26 -33.91
CA ILE A 88 27.75 -30.03 -33.91
C ILE A 88 28.42 -30.81 -35.06
N ARG A 89 28.06 -32.11 -35.24
CA ARG A 89 28.56 -32.92 -36.37
C ARG A 89 28.17 -32.38 -37.74
N ARG A 90 27.07 -31.61 -37.82
CA ARG A 90 26.60 -30.93 -39.05
C ARG A 90 27.29 -29.58 -39.29
N GLY A 91 28.18 -29.15 -38.36
CA GLY A 91 28.94 -27.91 -38.52
C GLY A 91 28.20 -26.66 -38.09
N VAL A 92 27.21 -26.76 -37.12
CA VAL A 92 26.60 -25.58 -36.56
C VAL A 92 27.63 -24.71 -35.83
N ASP A 93 27.52 -23.41 -35.90
CA ASP A 93 28.34 -22.52 -35.10
C ASP A 93 27.93 -22.57 -33.64
N ILE A 94 28.74 -23.24 -32.81
CA ILE A 94 28.49 -23.44 -31.37
C ILE A 94 28.56 -22.12 -30.60
N LYS A 95 29.31 -21.13 -31.14
CA LYS A 95 29.50 -19.81 -30.52
C LYS A 95 28.49 -18.76 -30.99
N ALA A 96 27.59 -19.14 -31.89
CA ALA A 96 26.58 -18.21 -32.41
C ALA A 96 25.78 -17.57 -31.29
N LYS A 97 25.54 -16.28 -31.42
CA LYS A 97 24.78 -15.46 -30.47
C LYS A 97 23.45 -15.00 -31.09
N ASN A 98 22.40 -14.97 -30.31
CA ASN A 98 21.10 -14.43 -30.75
C ASN A 98 21.10 -12.88 -30.66
N ASN A 99 19.95 -12.26 -30.97
CA ASN A 99 19.78 -10.79 -30.93
C ASN A 99 19.98 -10.16 -29.55
N ALA A 100 20.00 -10.97 -28.48
CA ALA A 100 20.34 -10.53 -27.12
C ALA A 100 21.78 -10.85 -26.73
N ASP A 101 22.65 -11.18 -27.72
CA ASP A 101 24.04 -11.66 -27.56
C ASP A 101 24.16 -12.94 -26.69
N ARG A 102 23.08 -13.73 -26.59
CA ARG A 102 23.06 -15.00 -25.85
C ARG A 102 23.53 -16.16 -26.73
N ALA A 103 24.56 -16.85 -26.29
CA ALA A 103 25.00 -18.12 -26.83
C ALA A 103 24.29 -19.32 -26.17
N ALA A 104 24.51 -20.53 -26.72
CA ALA A 104 23.94 -21.78 -26.16
C ALA A 104 24.29 -21.99 -24.68
N LEU A 105 25.47 -21.56 -24.23
CA LEU A 105 25.90 -21.68 -22.82
C LEU A 105 25.04 -20.86 -21.87
N HIS A 106 24.58 -19.67 -22.28
CA HIS A 106 23.64 -18.85 -21.48
C HIS A 106 22.32 -19.58 -21.27
N TRP A 107 21.79 -20.22 -22.32
CA TRP A 107 20.53 -20.96 -22.26
C TRP A 107 20.64 -22.21 -21.39
N ALA A 108 21.73 -22.99 -21.57
CA ALA A 108 21.99 -24.18 -20.76
C ALA A 108 22.18 -23.82 -19.28
N ALA A 109 22.96 -22.77 -18.98
CA ALA A 109 23.19 -22.31 -17.61
C ALA A 109 21.93 -21.75 -16.95
N GLY A 110 21.15 -20.91 -17.67
CA GLY A 110 19.89 -20.37 -17.16
C GLY A 110 18.79 -21.42 -16.97
N ALA A 111 18.86 -22.55 -17.68
CA ALA A 111 17.93 -23.67 -17.53
C ALA A 111 18.40 -24.75 -16.52
N GLY A 112 19.62 -24.64 -15.99
CA GLY A 112 20.15 -25.60 -15.03
C GLY A 112 20.67 -26.91 -15.63
N ASN A 113 20.95 -26.93 -16.92
CA ASN A 113 21.26 -28.13 -17.70
C ASN A 113 22.75 -28.49 -17.65
N VAL A 114 23.12 -29.25 -16.63
CA VAL A 114 24.55 -29.61 -16.35
C VAL A 114 25.21 -30.33 -17.53
N ASP A 115 24.50 -31.27 -18.16
CA ASP A 115 25.12 -32.08 -19.24
C ASP A 115 25.32 -31.24 -20.50
N ALA A 116 24.39 -30.37 -20.85
CA ALA A 116 24.54 -29.42 -21.95
C ALA A 116 25.68 -28.43 -21.67
N VAL A 117 25.83 -27.94 -20.42
CA VAL A 117 26.95 -27.06 -20.02
C VAL A 117 28.28 -27.79 -20.18
N ARG A 118 28.41 -29.04 -19.69
CA ARG A 118 29.63 -29.83 -19.85
C ARG A 118 29.98 -30.04 -21.31
N LEU A 119 29.00 -30.45 -22.12
CA LEU A 119 29.20 -30.66 -23.55
C LEU A 119 29.75 -29.39 -24.26
N LEU A 120 29.20 -28.22 -23.90
CA LEU A 120 29.65 -26.94 -24.47
C LEU A 120 31.08 -26.57 -24.02
N LEU A 121 31.39 -26.81 -22.74
CA LEU A 121 32.74 -26.58 -22.20
C LEU A 121 33.78 -27.51 -22.81
N ASP A 122 33.46 -28.79 -23.06
CA ASP A 122 34.30 -29.77 -23.74
C ASP A 122 34.63 -29.33 -25.18
N HIS A 123 33.77 -28.52 -25.80
CA HIS A 123 34.01 -27.93 -27.13
C HIS A 123 34.64 -26.53 -27.06
N ASN A 124 35.24 -26.13 -25.93
CA ASN A 124 35.97 -24.88 -25.73
C ASN A 124 35.13 -23.63 -26.06
N VAL A 125 33.82 -23.62 -25.64
CA VAL A 125 33.01 -22.40 -25.71
C VAL A 125 33.52 -21.40 -24.66
N PRO A 126 33.64 -20.09 -24.97
CA PRO A 126 34.04 -19.09 -23.99
C PRO A 126 33.10 -19.06 -22.79
N VAL A 127 33.62 -19.30 -21.58
CA VAL A 127 32.85 -19.43 -20.33
C VAL A 127 32.35 -18.07 -19.83
N ASP A 128 33.10 -16.99 -20.12
CA ASP A 128 32.83 -15.63 -19.60
C ASP A 128 32.11 -14.71 -20.60
N ASP A 129 31.64 -15.25 -21.72
CA ASP A 129 30.88 -14.44 -22.68
C ASP A 129 29.66 -13.80 -22.01
N GLU A 130 29.44 -12.53 -22.30
CA GLU A 130 28.32 -11.73 -21.76
C GLU A 130 27.25 -11.54 -22.81
N ASP A 131 25.99 -11.49 -22.32
CA ASP A 131 24.82 -11.07 -23.10
C ASP A 131 24.65 -9.54 -23.09
N ASN A 132 23.63 -9.03 -23.79
CA ASN A 132 23.31 -7.60 -23.83
C ASN A 132 22.97 -6.95 -22.47
N PHE A 133 22.82 -7.74 -21.42
CA PHE A 133 22.63 -7.28 -20.05
C PHE A 133 23.91 -7.40 -19.20
N GLY A 134 25.00 -7.82 -19.80
CA GLY A 134 26.25 -8.15 -19.10
C GLY A 134 26.15 -9.43 -18.27
N MET A 135 25.15 -10.29 -18.56
CA MET A 135 25.00 -11.57 -17.87
C MET A 135 25.80 -12.62 -18.59
N ASN A 136 26.73 -13.28 -17.89
CA ASN A 136 27.39 -14.49 -18.35
C ASN A 136 26.72 -15.75 -17.80
N ALA A 137 27.18 -16.92 -18.20
CA ALA A 137 26.61 -18.20 -17.73
C ALA A 137 26.66 -18.36 -16.21
N LEU A 138 27.74 -17.86 -15.57
CA LEU A 138 27.92 -17.94 -14.12
C LEU A 138 26.89 -17.06 -13.37
N LEU A 139 26.68 -15.81 -13.79
CA LEU A 139 25.68 -14.92 -13.22
C LEU A 139 24.25 -15.45 -13.44
N LEU A 140 23.96 -16.04 -14.61
CA LEU A 140 22.67 -16.66 -14.88
C LEU A 140 22.40 -17.87 -13.98
N SER A 141 23.42 -18.73 -13.76
CA SER A 141 23.28 -19.86 -12.85
C SER A 141 23.01 -19.43 -11.40
N ALA A 142 23.64 -18.35 -10.94
CA ALA A 142 23.37 -17.75 -9.62
C ALA A 142 21.97 -17.12 -9.56
N TRP A 143 21.55 -16.44 -10.62
CA TRP A 143 20.23 -15.82 -10.71
C TRP A 143 19.06 -16.81 -10.66
N PHE A 144 19.23 -17.96 -11.32
CA PHE A 144 18.20 -19.01 -11.36
C PHE A 144 18.36 -20.10 -10.29
N GLY A 145 19.42 -20.04 -9.47
CA GLY A 145 19.63 -20.95 -8.35
C GLY A 145 20.21 -22.31 -8.74
N HIS A 146 20.89 -22.39 -9.87
CA HIS A 146 21.42 -23.65 -10.39
C HIS A 146 22.81 -23.95 -9.84
N LEU A 147 22.90 -24.35 -8.57
CA LEU A 147 24.14 -24.61 -7.84
C LEU A 147 25.10 -25.54 -8.60
N ARG A 148 24.59 -26.67 -9.14
CA ARG A 148 25.44 -27.65 -9.84
C ARG A 148 26.06 -27.07 -11.12
N VAL A 149 25.31 -26.27 -11.87
CA VAL A 149 25.82 -25.57 -13.04
C VAL A 149 26.89 -24.56 -12.64
N LEU A 150 26.63 -23.80 -11.57
CA LEU A 150 27.58 -22.82 -11.04
C LEU A 150 28.91 -23.49 -10.66
N GLN A 151 28.87 -24.61 -9.94
CA GLN A 151 30.03 -25.39 -9.57
C GLN A 151 30.83 -25.87 -10.81
N VAL A 152 30.12 -26.36 -11.84
CA VAL A 152 30.78 -26.80 -13.08
C VAL A 152 31.47 -25.63 -13.79
N LEU A 153 30.83 -24.47 -13.84
CA LEU A 153 31.41 -23.26 -14.48
C LEU A 153 32.63 -22.73 -13.70
N VAL A 154 32.58 -22.71 -12.37
CA VAL A 154 33.72 -22.34 -11.51
C VAL A 154 34.89 -23.29 -11.73
N ASN A 155 34.64 -24.61 -11.75
CA ASN A 155 35.66 -25.62 -12.01
C ASN A 155 36.25 -25.51 -13.43
N ALA A 156 35.51 -24.96 -14.39
CA ALA A 156 35.96 -24.67 -15.74
C ALA A 156 36.75 -23.35 -15.87
N GLY A 157 37.00 -22.65 -14.75
CA GLY A 157 37.78 -21.43 -14.70
C GLY A 157 37.00 -20.14 -15.02
N ALA A 158 35.65 -20.13 -14.82
CA ALA A 158 34.84 -18.93 -14.94
C ALA A 158 35.30 -17.84 -13.94
N LYS A 159 35.30 -16.58 -14.37
CA LYS A 159 35.68 -15.43 -13.53
C LYS A 159 34.63 -15.18 -12.45
N ILE A 160 35.01 -15.37 -11.19
CA ILE A 160 34.12 -15.20 -10.04
C ILE A 160 33.76 -13.73 -9.82
N ASN A 161 34.67 -12.81 -10.06
CA ASN A 161 34.51 -11.36 -9.87
C ASN A 161 33.76 -10.67 -11.02
N CYS A 162 32.91 -11.40 -11.76
CA CYS A 162 32.08 -10.83 -12.83
C CYS A 162 30.91 -10.01 -12.28
N VAL A 163 30.50 -9.01 -13.04
CA VAL A 163 29.34 -8.17 -12.72
C VAL A 163 28.54 -7.90 -13.99
N ASN A 164 27.22 -7.84 -13.87
CA ASN A 164 26.37 -7.46 -14.99
C ASN A 164 26.40 -5.93 -15.25
N ARG A 165 25.64 -5.45 -16.27
CA ARG A 165 25.55 -4.02 -16.58
C ARG A 165 25.06 -3.14 -15.45
N ASN A 166 24.32 -3.69 -14.48
CA ASN A 166 23.88 -2.97 -13.27
C ASN A 166 24.91 -3.03 -12.12
N GLY A 167 26.08 -3.62 -12.35
CA GLY A 167 27.11 -3.81 -11.33
C GLY A 167 26.82 -4.94 -10.34
N ARG A 168 25.82 -5.80 -10.62
CA ARG A 168 25.45 -6.92 -9.75
C ARG A 168 26.37 -8.11 -9.98
N ASN A 169 26.95 -8.60 -8.91
CA ASN A 169 27.77 -9.80 -8.86
C ASN A 169 26.95 -11.06 -8.55
N LEU A 170 27.59 -12.20 -8.38
CA LEU A 170 26.96 -13.48 -8.02
C LEU A 170 26.08 -13.39 -6.77
N LEU A 171 26.61 -12.75 -5.73
CA LEU A 171 25.90 -12.62 -4.45
C LEU A 171 24.62 -11.78 -4.57
N HIS A 172 24.67 -10.69 -5.34
CA HIS A 172 23.49 -9.87 -5.64
C HIS A 172 22.42 -10.68 -6.40
N CYS A 173 22.85 -11.46 -7.41
CA CYS A 173 21.95 -12.27 -8.22
C CYS A 173 21.24 -13.34 -7.38
N ALA A 174 21.98 -14.07 -6.56
CA ALA A 174 21.45 -15.10 -5.69
C ALA A 174 20.54 -14.51 -4.59
N ALA A 175 20.96 -13.40 -3.95
CA ALA A 175 20.20 -12.74 -2.90
C ALA A 175 18.87 -12.18 -3.40
N GLN A 176 18.86 -11.58 -4.59
CA GLN A 176 17.64 -11.02 -5.19
C GLN A 176 16.58 -12.09 -5.46
N LYS A 177 16.99 -13.35 -5.68
CA LYS A 177 16.10 -14.46 -6.00
C LYS A 177 15.91 -15.46 -4.84
N GLY A 178 16.59 -15.23 -3.73
CA GLY A 178 16.41 -16.05 -2.53
C GLY A 178 17.13 -17.41 -2.58
N HIS A 179 18.16 -17.55 -3.38
CA HIS A 179 18.85 -18.83 -3.57
C HIS A 179 19.91 -19.07 -2.51
N ILE A 180 19.48 -19.49 -1.32
CA ILE A 180 20.35 -19.67 -0.15
C ILE A 180 21.49 -20.65 -0.40
N GLN A 181 21.26 -21.81 -1.03
CA GLN A 181 22.28 -22.81 -1.31
C GLN A 181 23.40 -22.28 -2.22
N VAL A 182 23.04 -21.43 -3.18
CA VAL A 182 24.01 -20.76 -4.05
C VAL A 182 24.83 -19.76 -3.25
N MET A 183 24.19 -19.03 -2.34
CA MET A 183 24.88 -18.06 -1.48
C MET A 183 25.83 -18.72 -0.49
N GLU A 184 25.42 -19.83 0.11
CA GLU A 184 26.29 -20.65 0.96
C GLU A 184 27.54 -21.07 0.21
N PHE A 185 27.40 -21.66 -0.98
CA PHE A 185 28.53 -22.03 -1.82
C PHE A 185 29.42 -20.84 -2.18
N ILE A 186 28.81 -19.69 -2.54
CA ILE A 186 29.60 -18.48 -2.91
C ILE A 186 30.45 -18.00 -1.72
N MET A 187 29.93 -18.06 -0.50
CA MET A 187 30.60 -17.52 0.69
C MET A 187 31.52 -18.52 1.38
N GLU A 188 31.26 -19.83 1.24
CA GLU A 188 32.04 -20.88 1.91
C GLU A 188 33.16 -21.45 1.01
N ASP A 189 32.89 -21.62 -0.29
CA ASP A 189 33.77 -22.33 -1.22
C ASP A 189 34.55 -21.38 -2.17
N LEU A 190 34.10 -20.09 -2.30
CA LEU A 190 34.79 -19.14 -3.17
C LEU A 190 35.63 -18.13 -2.36
N GLU A 191 36.85 -17.89 -2.81
CA GLU A 191 37.76 -16.91 -2.19
C GLU A 191 37.47 -15.49 -2.69
N ASP A 192 37.84 -14.46 -1.91
CA ASP A 192 37.76 -13.04 -2.24
C ASP A 192 36.38 -12.47 -2.56
N VAL A 193 35.32 -13.06 -2.01
CA VAL A 193 33.95 -12.53 -2.15
C VAL A 193 33.62 -11.56 -1.01
N CYS A 194 33.45 -10.28 -1.34
CA CYS A 194 33.02 -9.26 -0.38
C CYS A 194 31.50 -9.26 -0.21
N VAL A 195 31.02 -9.51 1.03
CA VAL A 195 29.58 -9.56 1.36
C VAL A 195 28.90 -8.21 1.18
N ASP A 196 29.61 -7.11 1.43
CA ASP A 196 29.08 -5.74 1.34
C ASP A 196 29.41 -5.04 0.01
N LYS A 197 29.76 -5.81 -1.01
CA LYS A 197 29.93 -5.26 -2.35
C LYS A 197 28.64 -4.59 -2.81
N THR A 198 28.75 -3.42 -3.43
CA THR A 198 27.58 -2.65 -3.91
C THR A 198 27.40 -2.77 -5.42
N ASP A 199 26.15 -2.70 -5.89
CA ASP A 199 25.79 -2.55 -7.30
C ASP A 199 25.89 -1.06 -7.74
N LYS A 200 25.50 -0.72 -8.98
CA LYS A 200 25.52 0.66 -9.49
C LYS A 200 24.54 1.60 -8.79
N LEU A 201 23.61 1.09 -8.01
CA LEU A 201 22.68 1.86 -7.17
C LEU A 201 23.09 1.84 -5.69
N ASP A 202 24.36 1.50 -5.41
CA ASP A 202 24.93 1.34 -4.07
C ASP A 202 24.20 0.32 -3.19
N ARG A 203 23.41 -0.60 -3.80
CA ARG A 203 22.71 -1.66 -3.09
C ARG A 203 23.62 -2.84 -2.87
N THR A 204 23.61 -3.38 -1.67
CA THR A 204 24.25 -4.64 -1.29
C THR A 204 23.32 -5.83 -1.53
N ALA A 205 23.82 -7.05 -1.43
CA ALA A 205 22.99 -8.26 -1.42
C ALA A 205 21.92 -8.23 -0.34
N PHE A 206 22.22 -7.62 0.82
CA PHE A 206 21.30 -7.45 1.93
C PHE A 206 20.08 -6.56 1.58
N HIS A 207 20.31 -5.46 0.84
CA HIS A 207 19.22 -4.62 0.33
C HIS A 207 18.31 -5.41 -0.61
N LEU A 208 18.88 -6.17 -1.55
CA LEU A 208 18.10 -6.93 -2.52
C LEU A 208 17.31 -8.08 -1.87
N ALA A 209 17.89 -8.75 -0.89
CA ALA A 209 17.18 -9.78 -0.13
C ALA A 209 16.01 -9.19 0.68
N ALA A 210 16.23 -8.03 1.32
CA ALA A 210 15.21 -7.33 2.10
C ALA A 210 14.08 -6.78 1.20
N GLU A 211 14.43 -6.20 0.05
CA GLU A 211 13.48 -5.70 -0.95
C GLU A 211 12.54 -6.79 -1.47
N ASN A 212 13.05 -8.01 -1.63
CA ASN A 212 12.31 -9.14 -2.20
C ASN A 212 11.73 -10.11 -1.15
N GLY A 213 11.95 -9.87 0.13
CA GLY A 213 11.34 -10.66 1.20
C GLY A 213 11.99 -12.02 1.49
N HIS A 214 13.23 -12.21 1.12
CA HIS A 214 13.94 -13.49 1.28
C HIS A 214 14.53 -13.65 2.69
N LEU A 215 13.71 -14.14 3.61
CA LEU A 215 14.05 -14.24 5.03
C LEU A 215 15.30 -15.08 5.29
N GLU A 216 15.41 -16.27 4.70
CA GLU A 216 16.55 -17.17 4.89
C GLU A 216 17.88 -16.52 4.46
N VAL A 217 17.84 -15.78 3.35
CA VAL A 217 18.98 -15.03 2.85
C VAL A 217 19.36 -13.88 3.76
N VAL A 218 18.35 -13.14 4.26
CA VAL A 218 18.57 -12.06 5.24
C VAL A 218 19.21 -12.60 6.52
N GLU A 219 18.72 -13.72 7.05
CA GLU A 219 19.30 -14.38 8.23
C GLU A 219 20.73 -14.84 7.98
N PHE A 220 21.02 -15.38 6.81
CA PHE A 220 22.37 -15.81 6.44
C PHE A 220 23.34 -14.63 6.37
N LEU A 221 22.96 -13.54 5.69
CA LEU A 221 23.80 -12.33 5.59
C LEU A 221 24.05 -11.67 6.96
N ILE A 222 23.05 -11.65 7.86
CA ILE A 222 23.21 -11.16 9.24
C ILE A 222 24.24 -12.02 9.99
N ARG A 223 24.19 -13.35 9.86
CA ARG A 223 25.17 -14.27 10.47
C ARG A 223 26.59 -14.04 9.96
N LEU A 224 26.74 -13.69 8.69
CA LEU A 224 28.04 -13.36 8.08
C LEU A 224 28.56 -11.97 8.51
N GLY A 225 27.79 -11.20 9.26
CA GLY A 225 28.20 -9.88 9.74
C GLY A 225 28.14 -8.78 8.69
N CYS A 226 27.21 -8.86 7.72
CA CYS A 226 27.02 -7.81 6.72
C CYS A 226 26.70 -6.45 7.35
N SER A 227 27.00 -5.37 6.63
CA SER A 227 26.65 -4.01 7.04
C SER A 227 25.12 -3.81 6.99
N ARG A 228 24.49 -3.70 8.19
CA ARG A 228 23.05 -3.54 8.34
C ARG A 228 22.57 -2.10 8.11
N SER A 229 23.49 -1.14 8.26
CA SER A 229 23.25 0.30 8.09
C SER A 229 23.72 0.84 6.73
N ALA A 230 24.12 -0.04 5.81
CA ALA A 230 24.47 0.36 4.45
C ALA A 230 23.29 1.09 3.81
N LYS A 231 23.57 2.14 3.03
CA LYS A 231 22.59 2.97 2.34
C LYS A 231 22.76 2.84 0.83
N ASP A 232 21.64 2.74 0.12
CA ASP A 232 21.60 2.82 -1.33
C ASP A 232 21.71 4.28 -1.82
N LYS A 233 21.64 4.51 -3.14
CA LYS A 233 21.73 5.87 -3.73
C LYS A 233 20.62 6.82 -3.28
N GLU A 234 19.49 6.31 -2.83
CA GLU A 234 18.37 7.07 -2.28
C GLU A 234 18.49 7.20 -0.75
N GLU A 235 19.63 6.74 -0.19
CA GLU A 235 19.88 6.62 1.25
C GLU A 235 18.92 5.66 1.97
N ASN A 236 18.26 4.74 1.26
CA ASN A 236 17.47 3.72 1.90
C ASN A 236 18.38 2.65 2.51
N THR A 237 18.04 2.20 3.70
CA THR A 237 18.59 0.98 4.31
C THR A 237 17.74 -0.24 3.93
N ALA A 238 18.21 -1.43 4.21
CA ALA A 238 17.44 -2.66 4.02
C ALA A 238 16.11 -2.64 4.80
N LEU A 239 16.07 -1.97 5.96
CA LEU A 239 14.85 -1.78 6.76
C LEU A 239 13.79 -0.98 5.99
N HIS A 240 14.19 0.10 5.31
CA HIS A 240 13.31 0.90 4.47
C HIS A 240 12.67 0.05 3.35
N LEU A 241 13.49 -0.75 2.66
CA LEU A 241 13.03 -1.57 1.54
C LEU A 241 12.10 -2.70 1.99
N ALA A 242 12.40 -3.36 3.10
CA ALA A 242 11.52 -4.36 3.69
C ALA A 242 10.17 -3.77 4.12
N ALA A 243 10.18 -2.59 4.75
CA ALA A 243 8.99 -1.87 5.18
C ALA A 243 8.13 -1.41 3.99
N LYS A 244 8.75 -0.88 2.95
CA LYS A 244 8.10 -0.42 1.70
C LYS A 244 7.32 -1.54 1.01
N ASN A 245 7.87 -2.74 1.00
CA ASN A 245 7.29 -3.90 0.32
C ASN A 245 6.44 -4.80 1.24
N GLY A 246 6.32 -4.48 2.52
CA GLY A 246 5.48 -5.20 3.47
C GLY A 246 6.02 -6.57 3.89
N HIS A 247 7.33 -6.77 3.85
CA HIS A 247 7.96 -8.04 4.22
C HIS A 247 8.12 -8.18 5.74
N LEU A 248 7.02 -8.49 6.43
CA LEU A 248 6.91 -8.50 7.89
C LEU A 248 8.00 -9.33 8.58
N PHE A 249 8.23 -10.58 8.15
CA PHE A 249 9.21 -11.46 8.79
C PHE A 249 10.65 -10.98 8.58
N VAL A 250 10.95 -10.45 7.40
CA VAL A 250 12.26 -9.83 7.10
C VAL A 250 12.45 -8.59 7.97
N LEU A 251 11.43 -7.75 8.05
CA LEU A 251 11.43 -6.54 8.87
C LEU A 251 11.71 -6.88 10.34
N GLN A 252 11.00 -7.89 10.90
CA GLN A 252 11.23 -8.36 12.27
C GLN A 252 12.68 -8.79 12.47
N LYS A 253 13.25 -9.56 11.53
CA LYS A 253 14.61 -10.06 11.66
C LYS A 253 15.66 -8.94 11.62
N ILE A 254 15.43 -7.92 10.78
CA ILE A 254 16.30 -6.74 10.70
C ILE A 254 16.22 -5.94 12.01
N ILE A 255 15.03 -5.77 12.57
CA ILE A 255 14.81 -5.11 13.86
C ILE A 255 15.52 -5.87 15.01
N ASP A 256 15.37 -7.20 15.04
CA ASP A 256 16.04 -8.06 16.04
C ASP A 256 17.57 -7.97 15.95
N ALA A 257 18.11 -7.63 14.79
CA ALA A 257 19.53 -7.40 14.58
C ALA A 257 20.03 -6.06 15.14
N GLY A 258 19.15 -5.22 15.71
CA GLY A 258 19.52 -3.99 16.42
C GLY A 258 19.90 -2.82 15.51
N VAL A 259 19.13 -2.58 14.46
CA VAL A 259 19.29 -1.41 13.58
C VAL A 259 18.58 -0.18 14.15
N ASP A 260 19.00 1.01 13.72
CA ASP A 260 18.27 2.25 14.01
C ASP A 260 16.96 2.29 13.19
N LEU A 261 15.83 2.45 13.91
CA LEU A 261 14.50 2.45 13.32
C LEU A 261 14.12 3.80 12.70
N ASP A 262 14.77 4.88 13.15
CA ASP A 262 14.46 6.26 12.79
C ASP A 262 15.44 6.85 11.76
N GLU A 263 16.30 6.00 11.19
CA GLU A 263 17.13 6.38 10.05
C GLU A 263 16.27 6.99 8.95
N LYS A 264 16.78 8.07 8.35
CA LYS A 264 16.09 8.79 7.28
C LYS A 264 16.80 8.60 5.95
N ASN A 265 15.99 8.39 4.91
CA ASN A 265 16.50 8.39 3.55
C ASN A 265 16.62 9.82 2.98
N MET A 266 16.99 9.95 1.70
CA MET A 266 17.19 11.23 1.01
C MET A 266 15.94 12.15 1.05
N GLU A 267 14.72 11.61 1.11
CA GLU A 267 13.48 12.40 1.26
C GLU A 267 13.09 12.66 2.72
N GLY A 268 13.87 12.16 3.67
CA GLY A 268 13.59 12.21 5.10
C GLY A 268 12.54 11.19 5.54
N LEU A 269 12.26 10.17 4.74
CA LEU A 269 11.37 9.06 5.10
C LEU A 269 12.08 8.11 6.05
N THR A 270 11.40 7.64 7.08
CA THR A 270 11.79 6.50 7.90
C THR A 270 11.11 5.22 7.39
N ALA A 271 11.53 4.06 7.88
CA ALA A 271 10.88 2.80 7.58
C ALA A 271 9.37 2.83 7.90
N LEU A 272 8.97 3.51 8.99
CA LEU A 272 7.57 3.70 9.38
C LEU A 272 6.77 4.49 8.33
N HIS A 273 7.36 5.55 7.74
CA HIS A 273 6.72 6.29 6.64
C HIS A 273 6.51 5.40 5.42
N MET A 274 7.51 4.59 5.06
CA MET A 274 7.42 3.70 3.91
C MET A 274 6.38 2.59 4.10
N ALA A 275 6.30 2.01 5.30
CA ALA A 275 5.25 1.04 5.63
C ALA A 275 3.84 1.67 5.58
N ALA A 276 3.70 2.92 6.07
CA ALA A 276 2.44 3.65 6.03
C ALA A 276 2.03 4.05 4.60
N GLU A 277 2.98 4.44 3.75
CA GLU A 277 2.78 4.73 2.34
C GLU A 277 2.37 3.49 1.54
N GLY A 278 2.94 2.32 1.87
CA GLY A 278 2.57 1.03 1.28
C GLY A 278 1.26 0.43 1.82
N GLY A 279 0.72 0.97 2.92
CA GLY A 279 -0.48 0.42 3.58
C GLY A 279 -0.24 -0.89 4.34
N HIS A 280 1.00 -1.16 4.71
CA HIS A 280 1.41 -2.40 5.38
C HIS A 280 1.17 -2.32 6.90
N SER A 281 -0.08 -2.47 7.32
CA SER A 281 -0.53 -2.29 8.71
C SER A 281 0.25 -3.13 9.72
N ASP A 282 0.54 -4.39 9.40
CA ASP A 282 1.31 -5.27 10.28
C ASP A 282 2.75 -4.79 10.47
N CYS A 283 3.39 -4.28 9.40
CA CYS A 283 4.72 -3.69 9.47
C CYS A 283 4.72 -2.39 10.29
N VAL A 284 3.69 -1.55 10.13
CA VAL A 284 3.52 -0.32 10.94
C VAL A 284 3.39 -0.68 12.41
N LYS A 285 2.56 -1.66 12.75
CA LYS A 285 2.38 -2.13 14.11
C LYS A 285 3.68 -2.65 14.71
N LEU A 286 4.41 -3.48 13.96
CA LEU A 286 5.68 -4.04 14.38
C LEU A 286 6.73 -2.96 14.66
N LEU A 287 6.86 -1.95 13.77
CA LEU A 287 7.80 -0.85 13.95
C LEU A 287 7.47 -0.01 15.18
N LEU A 288 6.20 0.27 15.44
CA LEU A 288 5.75 1.00 16.63
C LEU A 288 5.99 0.20 17.93
N GLU A 289 5.72 -1.11 17.92
CA GLU A 289 6.00 -2.00 19.05
C GLU A 289 7.52 -2.10 19.33
N ALA A 290 8.35 -1.96 18.30
CA ALA A 290 9.80 -1.92 18.42
C ALA A 290 10.34 -0.56 18.91
N GLY A 291 9.50 0.49 18.95
CA GLY A 291 9.86 1.81 19.49
C GLY A 291 10.23 2.87 18.45
N ALA A 292 9.84 2.70 17.18
CA ALA A 292 10.00 3.74 16.15
C ALA A 292 9.24 5.03 16.51
N ASP A 293 9.80 6.20 16.17
CA ASP A 293 9.16 7.49 16.43
C ASP A 293 7.93 7.69 15.55
N VAL A 294 6.74 7.55 16.15
CA VAL A 294 5.43 7.76 15.49
C VAL A 294 5.27 9.16 14.93
N ASN A 295 5.94 10.17 15.51
CA ASN A 295 5.84 11.58 15.15
C ASN A 295 6.98 12.07 14.24
N ALA A 296 7.81 11.18 13.73
CA ALA A 296 8.82 11.50 12.76
C ALA A 296 8.20 12.26 11.57
N GLN A 297 8.94 13.24 11.05
CA GLN A 297 8.52 14.04 9.90
C GLN A 297 9.55 13.95 8.78
N THR A 298 9.03 13.88 7.55
CA THR A 298 9.83 13.93 6.32
C THR A 298 10.31 15.36 6.03
N GLN A 299 11.16 15.53 5.00
CA GLN A 299 11.56 16.85 4.51
C GLN A 299 10.36 17.71 4.13
N LYS A 300 9.26 17.12 3.63
CA LYS A 300 8.00 17.82 3.31
C LYS A 300 7.13 18.08 4.54
N LYS A 301 7.64 17.81 5.75
CA LYS A 301 6.92 17.87 7.04
C LYS A 301 5.69 16.98 7.10
N MET A 302 5.66 15.91 6.33
CA MET A 302 4.60 14.90 6.41
C MET A 302 4.94 13.89 7.50
N ASN A 303 3.97 13.51 8.32
CA ASN A 303 4.05 12.35 9.20
C ASN A 303 3.37 11.13 8.55
N CYS A 304 3.45 9.97 9.19
CA CYS A 304 2.91 8.72 8.66
C CYS A 304 1.38 8.79 8.39
N LEU A 305 0.63 9.57 9.19
CA LEU A 305 -0.81 9.73 9.01
C LEU A 305 -1.17 10.51 7.73
N HIS A 306 -0.31 11.42 7.26
CA HIS A 306 -0.50 12.09 5.97
C HIS A 306 -0.43 11.09 4.81
N TYR A 307 0.52 10.13 4.85
CA TYR A 307 0.65 9.10 3.83
C TYR A 307 -0.52 8.11 3.86
N ALA A 308 -0.92 7.66 5.04
CA ALA A 308 -2.10 6.83 5.20
C ALA A 308 -3.37 7.53 4.69
N ALA A 309 -3.52 8.85 4.96
CA ALA A 309 -4.64 9.66 4.49
C ALA A 309 -4.64 9.87 2.97
N LEU A 310 -3.47 10.02 2.36
CA LEU A 310 -3.32 10.17 0.91
C LEU A 310 -3.88 8.95 0.16
N HIS A 311 -3.53 7.77 0.63
CA HIS A 311 -3.92 6.51 -0.01
C HIS A 311 -5.25 5.95 0.50
N GLY A 312 -5.69 6.36 1.69
CA GLY A 312 -6.92 5.91 2.32
C GLY A 312 -6.79 4.58 3.06
N TYR A 313 -5.61 4.29 3.61
CA TYR A 313 -5.34 3.06 4.36
C TYR A 313 -5.90 3.16 5.79
N GLU A 314 -7.12 2.72 5.97
CA GLU A 314 -7.89 2.83 7.22
C GLU A 314 -7.20 2.12 8.38
N GLU A 315 -6.84 0.85 8.21
CA GLU A 315 -6.21 0.06 9.26
C GLU A 315 -4.89 0.65 9.73
N THR A 316 -4.05 1.08 8.78
CA THR A 316 -2.80 1.79 9.08
C THR A 316 -3.07 3.08 9.86
N GLY A 317 -4.06 3.86 9.43
CA GLY A 317 -4.45 5.11 10.10
C GLY A 317 -4.93 4.86 11.53
N ARG A 318 -5.69 3.81 11.78
CA ARG A 318 -6.16 3.43 13.12
C ARG A 318 -5.01 3.09 14.06
N ILE A 319 -4.08 2.25 13.61
CA ILE A 319 -2.89 1.88 14.38
C ILE A 319 -2.06 3.12 14.75
N LEU A 320 -1.89 4.05 13.80
CA LEU A 320 -1.15 5.29 14.03
C LEU A 320 -1.86 6.21 15.05
N LEU A 321 -3.19 6.33 14.97
CA LEU A 321 -3.98 7.11 15.93
C LEU A 321 -3.94 6.50 17.33
N ASP A 322 -4.05 5.17 17.44
CA ASP A 322 -3.95 4.44 18.71
C ASP A 322 -2.55 4.57 19.33
N ALA A 323 -1.51 4.71 18.50
CA ALA A 323 -0.14 4.97 18.94
C ALA A 323 0.12 6.44 19.34
N GLY A 324 -0.88 7.33 19.23
CA GLY A 324 -0.77 8.73 19.66
C GLY A 324 -0.08 9.66 18.68
N ILE A 325 -0.18 9.41 17.38
CA ILE A 325 0.36 10.31 16.35
C ILE A 325 -0.27 11.69 16.42
N HIS A 326 0.51 12.74 16.16
CA HIS A 326 -0.02 14.10 16.05
C HIS A 326 -0.93 14.25 14.82
N MET A 327 -2.26 14.11 15.05
CA MET A 327 -3.27 14.16 14.00
C MET A 327 -3.44 15.55 13.37
N ASP A 328 -3.05 16.61 14.08
CA ASP A 328 -3.09 18.01 13.63
C ASP A 328 -1.75 18.49 13.05
N ALA A 329 -0.78 17.61 12.85
CA ALA A 329 0.48 17.94 12.21
C ALA A 329 0.24 18.53 10.81
N VAL A 330 1.04 19.52 10.41
CA VAL A 330 0.88 20.19 9.12
C VAL A 330 2.12 20.00 8.24
N ASN A 331 1.88 19.72 6.97
CA ASN A 331 2.93 19.64 5.95
C ASN A 331 3.39 21.02 5.49
N HIS A 332 4.32 21.09 4.52
CA HIS A 332 4.78 22.37 3.94
C HIS A 332 3.69 23.22 3.30
N ARG A 333 2.54 22.64 2.93
CA ARG A 333 1.37 23.34 2.40
C ARG A 333 0.41 23.79 3.51
N GLN A 334 0.78 23.61 4.78
CA GLN A 334 -0.09 23.79 5.95
C GLN A 334 -1.31 22.86 5.94
N GLN A 335 -1.23 21.73 5.24
CA GLN A 335 -2.31 20.74 5.19
C GLN A 335 -2.14 19.72 6.32
N THR A 336 -3.21 19.44 7.04
CA THR A 336 -3.29 18.31 7.99
C THR A 336 -3.65 17.01 7.24
N PRO A 337 -3.53 15.82 7.86
CA PRO A 337 -4.02 14.58 7.30
C PRO A 337 -5.49 14.64 6.86
N LEU A 338 -6.36 15.36 7.62
CA LEU A 338 -7.76 15.55 7.24
C LEU A 338 -7.91 16.40 5.97
N HIS A 339 -7.07 17.42 5.73
CA HIS A 339 -7.09 18.17 4.47
C HIS A 339 -6.77 17.26 3.28
N ILE A 340 -5.78 16.35 3.44
CA ILE A 340 -5.41 15.38 2.39
C ILE A 340 -6.53 14.36 2.16
N ALA A 341 -7.11 13.80 3.23
CA ALA A 341 -8.25 12.92 3.12
C ALA A 341 -9.45 13.58 2.41
N ALA A 342 -9.68 14.88 2.70
CA ALA A 342 -10.72 15.68 2.07
C ALA A 342 -10.45 15.97 0.58
N GLU A 343 -9.21 16.24 0.20
CA GLU A 343 -8.79 16.46 -1.18
C GLU A 343 -8.99 15.22 -2.04
N HIS A 344 -8.68 14.03 -1.49
CA HIS A 344 -8.76 12.75 -2.19
C HIS A 344 -10.08 11.98 -1.97
N GLY A 345 -11.02 12.55 -1.21
CA GLY A 345 -12.33 11.95 -0.95
C GLY A 345 -12.29 10.64 -0.13
N ARG A 346 -11.28 10.48 0.74
CA ARG A 346 -11.07 9.28 1.57
C ARG A 346 -12.01 9.28 2.78
N GLN A 347 -13.26 8.80 2.59
CA GLN A 347 -14.32 8.92 3.60
C GLN A 347 -14.02 8.15 4.88
N ASP A 348 -13.58 6.89 4.78
CA ASP A 348 -13.32 6.03 5.93
C ASP A 348 -12.16 6.55 6.79
N MET A 349 -11.09 6.98 6.12
CA MET A 349 -9.95 7.63 6.77
C MET A 349 -10.35 8.93 7.45
N ALA A 350 -11.14 9.77 6.78
CA ALA A 350 -11.63 11.03 7.35
C ALA A 350 -12.52 10.79 8.57
N GLU A 351 -13.39 9.77 8.54
CA GLU A 351 -14.23 9.41 9.69
C GLU A 351 -13.39 9.08 10.92
N MET A 352 -12.37 8.25 10.76
CA MET A 352 -11.47 7.90 11.88
C MET A 352 -10.80 9.13 12.48
N ILE A 353 -10.25 9.99 11.63
CA ILE A 353 -9.60 11.24 12.06
C ILE A 353 -10.62 12.14 12.77
N LEU A 354 -11.85 12.21 12.28
CA LEU A 354 -12.95 12.97 12.91
C LEU A 354 -13.36 12.36 14.25
N ILE A 355 -13.44 11.04 14.38
CA ILE A 355 -13.75 10.38 15.66
C ILE A 355 -12.64 10.63 16.69
N ALA A 356 -11.39 10.72 16.25
CA ALA A 356 -10.25 11.02 17.11
C ALA A 356 -10.22 12.47 17.66
N GLY A 357 -11.08 13.38 17.17
CA GLY A 357 -11.22 14.73 17.73
C GLY A 357 -10.28 15.78 17.14
N VAL A 358 -10.02 15.72 15.85
CA VAL A 358 -9.14 16.64 15.11
C VAL A 358 -9.60 18.10 15.12
N ASN A 359 -8.66 19.05 15.04
CA ASN A 359 -8.96 20.48 14.96
C ASN A 359 -9.45 20.91 13.57
N LEU A 360 -10.75 21.09 13.42
CA LEU A 360 -11.40 21.48 12.16
C LEU A 360 -11.17 22.95 11.73
N LYS A 361 -10.54 23.78 12.58
CA LYS A 361 -10.31 25.21 12.31
C LYS A 361 -8.98 25.48 11.60
N LEU A 362 -8.13 24.49 11.49
CA LEU A 362 -6.85 24.61 10.79
C LEU A 362 -7.10 24.87 9.30
N THR A 363 -6.26 25.72 8.73
CA THR A 363 -6.34 26.11 7.32
C THR A 363 -5.02 25.83 6.60
N ASP A 364 -5.12 25.50 5.33
CA ASP A 364 -3.96 25.38 4.44
C ASP A 364 -3.36 26.76 4.10
N LYS A 365 -2.28 26.78 3.30
CA LYS A 365 -1.65 28.04 2.83
C LYS A 365 -2.58 28.95 2.02
N GLN A 366 -3.69 28.43 1.50
CA GLN A 366 -4.70 29.21 0.77
C GLN A 366 -5.82 29.72 1.68
N GLY A 367 -5.71 29.49 3.01
CA GLY A 367 -6.74 29.82 3.98
C GLY A 367 -7.98 28.94 3.90
N LYS A 368 -7.88 27.71 3.35
CA LYS A 368 -8.98 26.75 3.21
C LYS A 368 -8.97 25.74 4.33
N THR A 369 -10.13 25.48 4.91
CA THR A 369 -10.35 24.38 5.85
C THR A 369 -10.55 23.05 5.10
N SER A 370 -10.46 21.93 5.81
CA SER A 370 -10.80 20.61 5.26
C SER A 370 -12.23 20.55 4.73
N LEU A 371 -13.18 21.27 5.35
CA LEU A 371 -14.56 21.42 4.87
C LEU A 371 -14.61 22.14 3.50
N ASP A 372 -13.86 23.25 3.34
CA ASP A 372 -13.82 24.00 2.07
C ASP A 372 -13.25 23.13 0.94
N ILE A 373 -12.24 22.31 1.25
CA ILE A 373 -11.61 21.39 0.29
C ILE A 373 -12.61 20.29 -0.11
N ALA A 374 -13.25 19.64 0.86
CA ALA A 374 -14.25 18.60 0.60
C ALA A 374 -15.42 19.12 -0.25
N ALA A 375 -15.92 20.34 0.07
CA ALA A 375 -17.01 20.97 -0.67
C ALA A 375 -16.60 21.28 -2.12
N ARG A 376 -15.39 21.83 -2.34
CA ARG A 376 -14.86 22.14 -3.66
C ARG A 376 -14.60 20.87 -4.50
N GLY A 377 -14.09 19.82 -3.88
CA GLY A 377 -13.85 18.50 -4.50
C GLY A 377 -15.14 17.74 -4.82
N ASN A 378 -16.31 18.29 -4.50
CA ASN A 378 -17.60 17.62 -4.66
C ASN A 378 -17.73 16.31 -3.85
N HIS A 379 -16.98 16.19 -2.75
CA HIS A 379 -17.04 15.06 -1.83
C HIS A 379 -18.18 15.25 -0.80
N ILE A 380 -19.42 15.09 -1.26
CA ILE A 380 -20.64 15.42 -0.52
C ILE A 380 -20.68 14.77 0.85
N ASN A 381 -20.55 13.44 0.89
CA ASN A 381 -20.64 12.68 2.13
C ASN A 381 -19.57 13.12 3.15
N LEU A 382 -18.36 13.39 2.65
CA LEU A 382 -17.24 13.82 3.49
C LEU A 382 -17.46 15.23 4.05
N ALA A 383 -18.00 16.16 3.26
CA ALA A 383 -18.38 17.49 3.73
C ALA A 383 -19.47 17.39 4.82
N ASP A 384 -20.46 16.52 4.63
CA ASP A 384 -21.51 16.28 5.63
C ASP A 384 -20.95 15.69 6.93
N MET A 385 -19.99 14.77 6.83
CA MET A 385 -19.29 14.20 7.99
C MET A 385 -18.52 15.25 8.77
N ILE A 386 -17.79 16.13 8.10
CA ILE A 386 -17.06 17.24 8.76
C ILE A 386 -18.03 18.19 9.46
N ILE A 387 -19.16 18.54 8.84
CA ILE A 387 -20.17 19.40 9.47
C ILE A 387 -20.78 18.73 10.70
N LYS A 388 -21.10 17.43 10.62
CA LYS A 388 -21.61 16.66 11.76
C LYS A 388 -20.61 16.63 12.91
N ALA A 389 -19.33 16.42 12.61
CA ALA A 389 -18.25 16.41 13.61
C ALA A 389 -18.08 17.78 14.27
N ASP A 390 -18.04 18.91 13.50
CA ASP A 390 -17.96 20.25 14.10
C ASP A 390 -19.12 20.57 15.03
N ARG A 391 -20.32 20.12 14.67
CA ARG A 391 -21.51 20.28 15.50
C ARG A 391 -21.46 19.39 16.74
N PHE A 392 -20.97 18.16 16.60
CA PHE A 392 -20.77 17.23 17.72
C PHE A 392 -19.74 17.76 18.72
N TYR A 393 -18.59 18.22 18.29
CA TYR A 393 -17.57 18.77 19.18
C TYR A 393 -18.05 20.00 19.96
N LYS A 394 -18.90 20.84 19.35
CA LYS A 394 -19.53 21.97 20.06
C LYS A 394 -20.51 21.48 21.12
N TRP A 395 -21.36 20.50 20.78
CA TRP A 395 -22.32 19.92 21.72
C TRP A 395 -21.59 19.23 22.88
N GLU A 396 -20.56 18.46 22.57
CA GLU A 396 -19.72 17.76 23.56
C GLU A 396 -19.10 18.72 24.55
N LYS A 397 -18.49 19.80 24.05
CA LYS A 397 -17.90 20.84 24.89
C LYS A 397 -18.91 21.53 25.83
N ASP A 398 -20.15 21.70 25.35
CA ASP A 398 -21.18 22.38 26.10
C ASP A 398 -21.89 21.46 27.14
N ASN A 399 -21.83 20.12 26.96
CA ASN A 399 -22.67 19.17 27.72
C ASN A 399 -21.86 18.11 28.51
N LEU A 400 -20.58 17.85 28.20
CA LEU A 400 -19.79 16.87 28.92
C LEU A 400 -18.87 17.56 29.92
N ASN A 401 -19.27 17.58 31.19
CA ASN A 401 -18.36 17.79 32.32
C ASN A 401 -17.61 16.48 32.58
N SER A 402 -16.33 16.47 32.30
CA SER A 402 -15.15 15.69 32.77
C SER A 402 -15.23 14.23 33.24
N ASP A 403 -16.35 13.55 33.36
CA ASP A 403 -16.42 12.15 33.78
C ASP A 403 -17.13 11.32 32.69
N SER A 404 -16.39 10.91 31.66
CA SER A 404 -17.04 10.23 30.57
C SER A 404 -16.34 8.94 30.11
N ASP A 405 -16.72 7.85 30.75
CA ASP A 405 -16.90 6.57 30.07
C ASP A 405 -18.25 6.55 29.33
N SER A 406 -18.51 7.57 28.51
CA SER A 406 -19.78 7.73 27.81
C SER A 406 -19.89 6.70 26.68
N TRP A 407 -20.96 5.88 26.71
CA TRP A 407 -21.35 4.94 25.65
C TRP A 407 -21.42 5.59 24.25
N VAL A 408 -21.56 6.90 24.18
CA VAL A 408 -21.56 7.70 22.96
C VAL A 408 -20.23 7.56 22.21
N ALA A 409 -19.10 7.49 22.93
CA ALA A 409 -17.78 7.33 22.31
C ALA A 409 -17.58 5.97 21.63
N LYS A 410 -18.28 4.91 22.12
CA LYS A 410 -18.11 3.54 21.58
C LYS A 410 -18.87 3.29 20.27
N ASN A 411 -19.88 4.12 19.94
CA ASN A 411 -20.75 3.94 18.78
C ASN A 411 -20.84 5.20 17.90
N LEU A 412 -19.91 6.14 18.05
CA LEU A 412 -19.91 7.38 17.29
C LEU A 412 -19.57 7.09 15.82
N THR A 413 -20.41 7.55 14.91
CA THR A 413 -20.17 7.54 13.47
C THR A 413 -20.73 8.82 12.86
N PHE A 414 -20.00 9.41 11.92
CA PHE A 414 -20.44 10.59 11.18
C PHE A 414 -20.96 10.24 9.78
N LYS A 415 -20.88 8.97 9.38
CA LYS A 415 -21.45 8.47 8.12
C LYS A 415 -22.97 8.66 8.06
N GLN A 416 -23.51 8.40 6.91
CA GLN A 416 -24.96 8.48 6.72
C GLN A 416 -25.65 7.37 7.50
N ASP A 417 -26.70 7.75 8.25
CA ASP A 417 -27.51 6.79 9.01
C ASP A 417 -28.43 6.00 8.08
N HIS A 418 -28.29 4.69 8.05
CA HIS A 418 -29.11 3.76 7.28
C HIS A 418 -30.00 2.87 8.17
N ARG A 419 -30.05 3.13 9.48
CA ARG A 419 -30.83 2.31 10.42
C ARG A 419 -32.32 2.35 10.08
N LEU A 420 -33.00 1.22 10.27
CA LEU A 420 -34.43 1.08 10.04
C LEU A 420 -35.25 1.98 10.99
N GLU A 421 -34.80 2.15 12.23
CA GLU A 421 -35.44 2.97 13.27
C GLU A 421 -35.60 4.43 12.84
N THR A 422 -34.64 4.96 12.07
CA THR A 422 -34.66 6.35 11.60
C THR A 422 -35.31 6.52 10.22
N GLN A 423 -35.68 5.43 9.55
CA GLN A 423 -36.19 5.45 8.19
C GLN A 423 -37.47 6.31 8.07
N HIS A 424 -38.38 6.21 9.04
CA HIS A 424 -39.61 6.99 9.03
C HIS A 424 -39.31 8.48 9.08
N ILE A 425 -38.53 8.93 10.07
CA ILE A 425 -38.20 10.36 10.22
C ILE A 425 -37.41 10.90 9.02
N ARG A 426 -36.51 10.12 8.44
CA ARG A 426 -35.76 10.49 7.20
C ARG A 426 -36.74 10.69 6.03
N SER A 427 -37.78 9.87 5.90
CA SER A 427 -38.80 10.03 4.86
C SER A 427 -39.65 11.28 5.06
N VAL A 428 -39.93 11.66 6.31
CA VAL A 428 -40.61 12.93 6.66
C VAL A 428 -39.75 14.10 6.25
N MET A 429 -38.42 14.06 6.53
CA MET A 429 -37.46 15.10 6.14
C MET A 429 -37.33 15.26 4.64
N TRP A 430 -37.28 14.15 3.91
CA TRP A 430 -37.28 14.18 2.45
C TRP A 430 -38.54 14.91 1.91
N ARG A 431 -39.72 14.56 2.39
CA ARG A 431 -40.97 15.24 2.00
C ARG A 431 -40.97 16.71 2.39
N LEU A 432 -40.49 17.03 3.58
CA LEU A 432 -40.38 18.41 4.08
C LEU A 432 -39.50 19.24 3.14
N ALA A 433 -38.27 18.79 2.83
CA ALA A 433 -37.35 19.49 1.96
C ALA A 433 -37.85 19.65 0.52
N THR A 434 -38.44 18.58 -0.04
CA THR A 434 -38.76 18.54 -1.47
C THR A 434 -40.13 19.12 -1.84
N LYS A 435 -41.13 19.08 -0.88
CA LYS A 435 -42.52 19.47 -1.17
C LYS A 435 -43.00 20.70 -0.40
N TYR A 436 -42.46 20.98 0.78
CA TYR A 436 -43.07 21.96 1.69
C TYR A 436 -42.20 23.18 2.00
N LEU A 437 -40.87 23.04 2.03
CA LEU A 437 -39.97 24.16 2.20
C LEU A 437 -39.89 25.02 0.93
N ARG A 438 -39.91 26.35 1.10
CA ARG A 438 -39.71 27.31 0.04
C ARG A 438 -38.22 27.60 -0.17
N PRO A 439 -37.83 28.16 -1.31
CA PRO A 439 -36.46 28.64 -1.51
C PRO A 439 -36.03 29.55 -0.36
N GLY A 440 -34.87 29.28 0.22
CA GLY A 440 -34.29 30.07 1.33
C GLY A 440 -34.80 29.71 2.74
N GLU A 441 -35.94 29.02 2.91
CA GLU A 441 -36.42 28.63 4.25
C GLU A 441 -35.46 27.61 4.91
N TRP A 442 -34.83 26.74 4.15
CA TRP A 442 -33.84 25.82 4.69
C TRP A 442 -32.65 26.54 5.35
N LYS A 443 -32.20 27.71 4.81
CA LYS A 443 -31.19 28.53 5.44
C LYS A 443 -31.66 29.14 6.76
N LYS A 444 -32.90 29.59 6.82
CA LYS A 444 -33.49 30.09 8.07
C LYS A 444 -33.53 29.00 9.14
N LEU A 445 -33.91 27.76 8.77
CA LEU A 445 -33.83 26.61 9.66
C LEU A 445 -32.41 26.30 10.09
N ALA A 446 -31.46 26.31 9.15
CA ALA A 446 -30.05 26.10 9.45
C ALA A 446 -29.52 27.11 10.47
N HIS A 447 -29.79 28.41 10.29
CA HIS A 447 -29.43 29.44 11.26
C HIS A 447 -30.12 29.25 12.61
N TYR A 448 -31.42 28.92 12.62
CA TYR A 448 -32.15 28.62 13.85
C TYR A 448 -31.46 27.49 14.64
N TRP A 449 -31.02 26.44 13.97
CA TRP A 449 -30.29 25.31 14.56
C TRP A 449 -28.75 25.53 14.63
N LYS A 450 -28.31 26.80 14.60
CA LYS A 450 -26.90 27.19 14.81
C LYS A 450 -25.91 26.60 13.82
N PHE A 451 -26.31 26.35 12.57
CA PHE A 451 -25.34 26.08 11.51
C PHE A 451 -24.53 27.36 11.23
N THR A 452 -23.24 27.21 11.02
CA THR A 452 -22.38 28.35 10.65
C THR A 452 -22.55 28.71 9.18
N ASP A 453 -22.18 29.93 8.79
CA ASP A 453 -22.16 30.35 7.37
C ASP A 453 -21.24 29.47 6.53
N ALA A 454 -20.16 28.94 7.11
CA ALA A 454 -19.28 28.00 6.44
C ALA A 454 -20.01 26.67 6.11
N HIS A 455 -20.79 26.14 7.04
CA HIS A 455 -21.64 24.96 6.83
C HIS A 455 -22.65 25.20 5.70
N ILE A 456 -23.34 26.34 5.73
CA ILE A 456 -24.36 26.70 4.73
C ILE A 456 -23.71 26.82 3.35
N ARG A 457 -22.56 27.52 3.24
CA ARG A 457 -21.82 27.63 1.97
C ARG A 457 -21.36 26.26 1.44
N ALA A 458 -20.86 25.39 2.31
CA ALA A 458 -20.43 24.04 1.92
C ALA A 458 -21.59 23.17 1.42
N ILE A 459 -22.79 23.33 2.00
CA ILE A 459 -24.00 22.64 1.54
C ILE A 459 -24.44 23.18 0.18
N GLU A 460 -24.39 24.51 -0.03
CA GLU A 460 -24.80 25.16 -1.29
C GLU A 460 -23.88 24.90 -2.47
N HIS A 461 -22.60 24.68 -2.20
CA HIS A 461 -21.58 24.60 -3.24
C HIS A 461 -21.83 23.48 -4.28
N GLN A 462 -22.58 22.46 -3.93
CA GLN A 462 -22.62 21.18 -4.66
C GLN A 462 -23.70 21.04 -5.72
N TRP A 463 -24.72 21.88 -5.73
CA TRP A 463 -25.74 21.86 -6.79
C TRP A 463 -26.11 23.28 -7.18
N THR A 464 -26.09 23.52 -8.48
CA THR A 464 -26.53 24.77 -9.07
C THR A 464 -27.81 24.55 -9.86
N GLY A 465 -28.80 25.40 -9.64
CA GLY A 465 -30.07 25.34 -10.34
C GLY A 465 -31.27 25.76 -9.49
N THR A 466 -32.36 26.10 -10.14
CA THR A 466 -33.54 26.68 -9.48
C THR A 466 -34.22 25.78 -8.45
N LYS A 467 -34.00 24.46 -8.52
CA LYS A 467 -34.56 23.45 -7.61
C LYS A 467 -33.55 22.86 -6.62
N SER A 468 -32.28 23.28 -6.69
CA SER A 468 -31.20 22.77 -5.81
C SER A 468 -31.45 22.96 -4.31
N TYR A 469 -32.24 23.98 -3.93
CA TYR A 469 -32.63 24.22 -2.53
C TYR A 469 -33.31 23.00 -1.87
N ARG A 470 -33.91 22.10 -2.65
CA ARG A 470 -34.54 20.86 -2.13
C ARG A 470 -33.50 19.88 -1.60
N GLU A 471 -32.45 19.68 -2.37
CA GLU A 471 -31.33 18.82 -1.99
C GLU A 471 -30.53 19.45 -0.84
N HIS A 472 -30.26 20.75 -0.89
CA HIS A 472 -29.60 21.48 0.19
C HIS A 472 -30.41 21.37 1.50
N GLY A 473 -31.73 21.57 1.42
CA GLY A 473 -32.62 21.43 2.57
C GLY A 473 -32.65 20.02 3.12
N HIS A 474 -32.68 19.01 2.27
CA HIS A 474 -32.66 17.62 2.69
C HIS A 474 -31.36 17.25 3.41
N ARG A 475 -30.20 17.60 2.83
CA ARG A 475 -28.89 17.38 3.46
C ARG A 475 -28.79 18.06 4.83
N MET A 476 -29.15 19.32 4.88
CA MET A 476 -29.13 20.10 6.13
C MET A 476 -29.97 19.42 7.21
N LEU A 477 -31.18 18.92 6.85
CA LEU A 477 -32.06 18.19 7.77
C LEU A 477 -31.44 16.87 8.24
N LEU A 478 -30.77 16.12 7.37
CA LEU A 478 -30.08 14.87 7.76
C LEU A 478 -28.88 15.14 8.68
N ILE A 479 -28.11 16.20 8.43
CA ILE A 479 -27.01 16.61 9.31
C ILE A 479 -27.55 17.01 10.69
N TRP A 480 -28.63 17.80 10.71
CA TRP A 480 -29.31 18.19 11.95
C TRP A 480 -29.84 16.97 12.72
N LEU A 481 -30.51 16.04 12.03
CA LEU A 481 -31.04 14.81 12.62
C LEU A 481 -29.94 14.00 13.31
N HIS A 482 -28.79 13.89 12.69
CA HIS A 482 -27.66 13.19 13.29
C HIS A 482 -27.29 13.78 14.66
N GLY A 483 -27.19 15.09 14.78
CA GLY A 483 -26.90 15.76 16.05
C GLY A 483 -27.98 15.52 17.13
N VAL A 484 -29.25 15.58 16.74
CA VAL A 484 -30.37 15.33 17.64
C VAL A 484 -30.39 13.89 18.17
N ILE A 485 -30.14 12.91 17.29
CA ILE A 485 -30.07 11.49 17.68
C ILE A 485 -28.88 11.25 18.60
N THR A 486 -27.73 11.81 18.27
CA THR A 486 -26.49 11.66 19.06
C THR A 486 -26.67 12.30 20.46
N ALA A 487 -27.39 13.42 20.55
CA ALA A 487 -27.74 14.06 21.82
C ALA A 487 -28.84 13.32 22.62
N GLY A 488 -29.47 12.28 22.06
CA GLY A 488 -30.58 11.57 22.69
C GLY A 488 -31.88 12.38 22.74
N GLU A 489 -32.00 13.45 21.94
CA GLU A 489 -33.15 14.32 21.91
C GLU A 489 -34.28 13.79 20.98
N ASN A 490 -35.50 14.27 21.19
CA ASN A 490 -36.61 13.90 20.33
C ASN A 490 -36.65 14.71 19.03
N PRO A 491 -36.43 14.08 17.86
CA PRO A 491 -36.36 14.80 16.59
C PRO A 491 -37.68 15.44 16.15
N VAL A 492 -38.84 14.90 16.57
CA VAL A 492 -40.15 15.48 16.24
C VAL A 492 -40.35 16.80 16.99
N LYS A 493 -39.92 16.85 18.26
CA LYS A 493 -40.00 18.08 19.08
C LYS A 493 -39.09 19.15 18.50
N GLY A 494 -37.80 18.84 18.21
CA GLY A 494 -36.86 19.80 17.66
C GLY A 494 -37.26 20.31 16.26
N LEU A 495 -37.88 19.44 15.43
CA LEU A 495 -38.42 19.83 14.14
C LEU A 495 -39.61 20.78 14.26
N TYR A 496 -40.50 20.53 15.23
CA TYR A 496 -41.63 21.41 15.55
C TYR A 496 -41.14 22.82 15.96
N GLU A 497 -40.21 22.87 16.91
CA GLU A 497 -39.65 24.11 17.43
C GLU A 497 -38.93 24.92 16.32
N GLY A 498 -38.14 24.26 15.48
CA GLY A 498 -37.48 24.90 14.36
C GLY A 498 -38.42 25.50 13.33
N LEU A 499 -39.42 24.73 12.92
CA LEU A 499 -40.45 25.22 11.98
C LEU A 499 -41.28 26.37 12.55
N ALA A 500 -41.68 26.28 13.83
CA ALA A 500 -42.37 27.36 14.52
C ALA A 500 -41.48 28.62 14.62
N GLY A 501 -40.18 28.44 14.88
CA GLY A 501 -39.22 29.53 14.99
C GLY A 501 -38.98 30.30 13.67
N ILE A 502 -39.14 29.66 12.53
CA ILE A 502 -39.06 30.33 11.20
C ILE A 502 -40.43 30.86 10.73
N GLY A 503 -41.49 30.81 11.57
CA GLY A 503 -42.81 31.29 11.23
C GLY A 503 -43.73 30.30 10.50
N ARG A 504 -43.32 29.01 10.37
CA ARG A 504 -44.09 27.96 9.68
C ARG A 504 -44.84 27.05 10.68
N ARG A 505 -45.70 27.67 11.53
CA ARG A 505 -46.51 26.96 12.52
C ARG A 505 -47.50 25.97 11.90
N ASP A 506 -48.06 26.31 10.74
CA ASP A 506 -48.92 25.45 9.93
C ASP A 506 -48.29 24.09 9.65
N LEU A 507 -47.05 24.15 9.24
CA LEU A 507 -46.26 22.97 8.89
C LEU A 507 -45.79 22.20 10.13
N ALA A 508 -45.38 22.90 11.19
CA ALA A 508 -45.00 22.33 12.47
C ALA A 508 -46.13 21.47 13.07
N GLU A 509 -47.37 22.00 13.10
CA GLU A 509 -48.52 21.24 13.61
C GLU A 509 -48.92 20.06 12.75
N SER A 510 -48.79 20.18 11.41
CA SER A 510 -49.03 19.08 10.48
C SER A 510 -48.09 17.89 10.74
N ILE A 511 -46.81 18.17 10.99
CA ILE A 511 -45.81 17.13 11.30
C ILE A 511 -46.10 16.48 12.65
N ARG A 512 -46.41 17.28 13.69
CA ARG A 512 -46.77 16.77 15.02
C ARG A 512 -47.97 15.84 14.97
N LYS A 513 -49.04 16.23 14.26
CA LYS A 513 -50.24 15.39 14.10
C LYS A 513 -49.95 14.07 13.41
N LYS A 514 -49.11 14.07 12.35
CA LYS A 514 -48.72 12.84 11.65
C LYS A 514 -47.87 11.92 12.51
N ALA A 515 -46.86 12.45 13.21
CA ALA A 515 -46.01 11.67 14.09
C ALA A 515 -46.80 11.00 15.24
N ASN A 516 -47.81 11.71 15.78
CA ASN A 516 -48.69 11.15 16.83
C ASN A 516 -49.67 10.09 16.27
N ALA A 517 -50.15 10.24 15.04
CA ALA A 517 -51.02 9.25 14.40
C ALA A 517 -50.28 7.93 14.11
N ASP A 518 -49.00 8.02 13.69
CA ASP A 518 -48.18 6.84 13.41
C ASP A 518 -47.74 6.12 14.71
N SER A 519 -47.63 6.81 15.83
CA SER A 519 -47.34 6.21 17.14
C SER A 519 -48.56 5.53 17.77
N ALA A 520 -49.81 5.90 17.34
CA ALA A 520 -51.05 5.34 17.83
C ALA A 520 -51.56 4.11 17.05
N SER A 521 -50.93 3.78 15.89
CA SER A 521 -51.28 2.56 15.16
C SER A 521 -50.57 1.36 15.80
N PRO A 522 -51.31 0.29 16.23
CA PRO A 522 -50.67 -0.90 16.78
C PRO A 522 -49.80 -1.55 15.71
N ARG A 523 -48.51 -1.80 16.05
CA ARG A 523 -47.59 -2.60 15.21
C ARG A 523 -48.28 -3.94 14.96
N LYS A 524 -48.77 -4.20 13.74
CA LYS A 524 -49.15 -5.55 13.33
C LYS A 524 -47.87 -6.39 13.38
N CYS A 525 -47.74 -7.18 14.43
CA CYS A 525 -46.82 -8.31 14.46
C CYS A 525 -47.29 -9.24 13.33
N VAL A 526 -46.56 -9.25 12.24
CA VAL A 526 -46.61 -10.36 11.29
C VAL A 526 -45.73 -11.44 11.90
N ALA A 527 -46.39 -12.34 12.64
CA ALA A 527 -45.85 -13.66 12.89
C ALA A 527 -45.90 -14.42 11.55
N MET A 528 -44.78 -14.74 10.99
CA MET A 528 -44.47 -15.98 10.24
C MET A 528 -42.97 -16.09 10.04
#